data_1b704eb76c4afb2718589d1574ccf003
#
_entry.id   1b704eb76c4afb2718589d1574ccf003
#
_cell.length_a   1.000
_cell.length_b   1.000
_cell.length_c   1.000
_cell.angle_alpha   90.00
_cell.angle_beta   90.00
_cell.angle_gamma   90.00
#
_symmetry.space_group_name_H-M   'P 1'
#
loop_
_entity.id
_entity.type
_entity.pdbx_description
1 polymer ?
#
loop_
_entity_poly.entity_id
_entity_poly.type
_entity_poly.pdbx_seq_one_letter_code
_entity_poly.pdbx_strand_id
1 'polypeptide(L)'
;MAFSALITEAVKLPKAVSFWKVRASWAKVGFDQSTVYMLQDTYSFNTYWDGNAAFTPPTTIIDPNIKPYFTSSFEVGTDLRFFGSRLRFDFSYYRTYDEGQIQKVDINQSSGYEEMLTNGNDYRREGYELMVGATPIKTK
;
A
#
# COMPACT_ATOMS: atom_id res chain seq x y z
N MET A 1 0.73 14.38 0.77
CA MET A 1 0.79 15.57 1.63
C MET A 1 1.14 15.13 3.03
N ALA A 2 2.02 15.89 3.73
CA ALA A 2 2.36 15.60 5.12
C ALA A 2 2.30 16.91 5.93
N PHE A 3 1.80 16.81 7.13
CA PHE A 3 1.70 17.89 8.10
C PHE A 3 2.33 17.46 9.42
N SER A 4 3.05 18.37 10.08
CA SER A 4 3.53 18.16 11.44
C SER A 4 3.49 19.48 12.21
N ALA A 5 3.05 19.42 13.48
CA ALA A 5 2.95 20.57 14.36
C ALA A 5 3.60 20.25 15.71
N LEU A 6 4.40 21.20 16.21
CA LEU A 6 4.96 21.18 17.56
C LEU A 6 3.99 21.90 18.50
N ILE A 7 3.17 21.15 19.21
CA ILE A 7 2.17 21.70 20.13
C ILE A 7 2.85 22.37 21.32
N THR A 8 4.04 21.89 21.69
CA THR A 8 4.84 22.48 22.78
C THR A 8 5.18 23.96 22.55
N GLU A 9 5.29 24.39 21.31
CA GLU A 9 5.58 25.80 20.97
C GLU A 9 4.30 26.63 20.82
N ALA A 10 3.20 25.98 20.44
CA ALA A 10 1.94 26.66 20.19
C ALA A 10 1.09 26.91 21.45
N VAL A 11 1.23 26.06 22.46
CA VAL A 11 0.40 26.09 23.68
C VAL A 11 1.27 25.95 24.93
N LYS A 12 0.94 26.74 25.98
CA LYS A 12 1.57 26.58 27.30
C LYS A 12 1.10 25.27 27.93
N LEU A 13 1.98 24.27 27.93
CA LEU A 13 1.73 22.96 28.50
C LEU A 13 2.14 22.90 29.97
N PRO A 14 1.56 21.95 30.75
CA PRO A 14 2.02 21.67 32.10
C PRO A 14 3.50 21.31 32.16
N LYS A 15 4.20 21.67 33.24
CA LYS A 15 5.65 21.41 33.42
C LYS A 15 6.06 19.93 33.28
N ALA A 16 5.11 19.01 33.43
CA ALA A 16 5.35 17.58 33.25
C ALA A 16 5.55 17.19 31.78
N VAL A 17 4.93 17.91 30.82
CA VAL A 17 5.06 17.65 29.39
C VAL A 17 6.26 18.41 28.85
N SER A 18 7.28 17.70 28.41
CA SER A 18 8.52 18.28 27.91
C SER A 18 8.51 18.48 26.40
N PHE A 19 7.68 17.70 25.69
CA PHE A 19 7.59 17.76 24.24
C PHE A 19 6.28 17.12 23.78
N TRP A 20 5.61 17.75 22.81
CA TRP A 20 4.44 17.21 22.15
C TRP A 20 4.43 17.61 20.67
N LYS A 21 4.48 16.59 19.81
CA LYS A 21 4.42 16.73 18.37
C LYS A 21 3.26 15.88 17.81
N VAL A 22 2.51 16.45 16.90
CA VAL A 22 1.48 15.74 16.12
C VAL A 22 1.93 15.68 14.68
N ARG A 23 1.69 14.55 14.03
CA ARG A 23 1.94 14.34 12.60
C ARG A 23 0.70 13.76 11.94
N ALA A 24 0.45 14.17 10.71
CA ALA A 24 -0.56 13.60 9.85
C ALA A 24 -0.04 13.54 8.42
N SER A 25 -0.26 12.44 7.74
CA SER A 25 0.11 12.29 6.35
C SER A 25 -1.00 11.64 5.54
N TRP A 26 -1.10 12.03 4.29
CA TRP A 26 -1.97 11.42 3.31
C TRP A 26 -1.27 11.35 1.97
N ALA A 27 -1.35 10.18 1.34
CA ALA A 27 -0.80 9.94 0.02
C ALA A 27 -1.76 9.09 -0.80
N LYS A 28 -1.85 9.38 -2.10
CA LYS A 28 -2.48 8.51 -3.09
C LYS A 28 -1.47 8.27 -4.20
N VAL A 29 -1.20 7.00 -4.48
CA VAL A 29 -0.24 6.56 -5.50
C VAL A 29 -0.96 5.65 -6.47
N GLY A 30 -0.81 5.91 -7.76
CA GLY A 30 -1.26 5.02 -8.82
C GLY A 30 -0.14 4.08 -9.21
N PHE A 31 -0.50 2.84 -9.50
CA PHE A 31 0.41 1.83 -10.03
C PHE A 31 -0.09 1.39 -11.40
N ASP A 32 0.82 1.37 -12.34
CA ASP A 32 0.63 0.78 -13.65
C ASP A 32 1.11 -0.68 -13.63
N GLN A 33 0.89 -1.40 -14.73
CA GLN A 33 1.34 -2.77 -14.87
C GLN A 33 2.87 -2.88 -14.72
N SER A 34 3.29 -3.80 -13.87
CA SER A 34 4.72 -4.05 -13.66
C SER A 34 5.38 -4.84 -14.80
N THR A 35 4.59 -5.52 -15.62
CA THR A 35 5.08 -6.35 -16.73
C THR A 35 4.81 -5.66 -18.05
N VAL A 36 5.87 -5.42 -18.80
CA VAL A 36 5.80 -4.85 -20.16
C VAL A 36 4.99 -5.79 -21.07
N TYR A 37 4.13 -5.21 -21.91
CA TYR A 37 3.26 -5.92 -22.85
C TYR A 37 2.19 -6.85 -22.22
N MET A 38 1.94 -6.77 -20.93
CA MET A 38 0.95 -7.61 -20.24
C MET A 38 -0.49 -7.39 -20.75
N LEU A 39 -0.77 -6.21 -21.33
CA LEU A 39 -2.07 -5.85 -21.91
C LEU A 39 -2.14 -6.10 -23.43
N GLN A 40 -1.25 -6.90 -23.96
CA GLN A 40 -1.25 -7.27 -25.37
C GLN A 40 -1.44 -8.77 -25.53
N ASP A 41 -2.39 -9.16 -26.37
CA ASP A 41 -2.56 -10.54 -26.78
C ASP A 41 -1.41 -10.95 -27.69
N THR A 42 -0.59 -11.86 -27.21
CA THR A 42 0.57 -12.36 -27.95
C THR A 42 0.44 -13.84 -28.22
N TYR A 43 0.61 -14.23 -29.48
CA TYR A 43 0.73 -15.64 -29.83
C TYR A 43 2.13 -16.13 -29.50
N SER A 44 2.22 -17.31 -28.90
CA SER A 44 3.51 -17.98 -28.68
C SER A 44 3.85 -18.92 -29.84
N PHE A 45 5.12 -18.95 -30.17
CA PHE A 45 5.67 -19.82 -31.21
C PHE A 45 6.47 -20.93 -30.53
N ASN A 46 5.84 -22.01 -30.15
CA ASN A 46 6.48 -23.10 -29.40
C ASN A 46 6.14 -24.50 -29.88
N THR A 47 5.23 -24.63 -30.84
CA THR A 47 4.69 -25.94 -31.24
C THR A 47 4.94 -26.21 -32.70
N TYR A 48 5.45 -27.40 -33.03
CA TYR A 48 5.53 -27.87 -34.39
C TYR A 48 4.41 -28.90 -34.60
N TRP A 49 3.60 -28.67 -35.61
CA TRP A 49 2.60 -29.63 -36.06
C TRP A 49 3.04 -30.20 -37.38
N ASP A 50 3.30 -31.51 -37.42
CA ASP A 50 3.75 -32.22 -38.62
C ASP A 50 4.92 -31.52 -39.34
N GLY A 51 5.94 -31.08 -38.58
CA GLY A 51 7.13 -30.36 -39.09
C GLY A 51 6.92 -28.91 -39.47
N ASN A 52 5.70 -28.39 -39.35
CA ASN A 52 5.38 -26.99 -39.63
C ASN A 52 5.28 -26.17 -38.32
N ALA A 53 5.72 -24.93 -38.43
CA ALA A 53 5.59 -24.00 -37.30
C ALA A 53 4.13 -23.69 -37.01
N ALA A 54 3.73 -23.85 -35.73
CA ALA A 54 2.39 -23.54 -35.27
C ALA A 54 2.42 -22.45 -34.19
N PHE A 55 1.45 -21.55 -34.24
CA PHE A 55 1.23 -20.53 -33.23
C PHE A 55 0.18 -20.99 -32.23
N THR A 56 0.48 -20.82 -30.94
CA THR A 56 -0.45 -21.08 -29.87
C THR A 56 -1.11 -19.76 -29.47
N PRO A 57 -2.45 -19.66 -29.45
CA PRO A 57 -3.15 -18.48 -28.99
C PRO A 57 -2.91 -18.24 -27.48
N PRO A 58 -3.08 -17.00 -26.98
CA PRO A 58 -3.00 -16.73 -25.56
C PRO A 58 -4.12 -17.46 -24.80
N THR A 59 -3.81 -17.96 -23.62
CA THR A 59 -4.79 -18.61 -22.71
C THR A 59 -5.44 -17.62 -21.75
N THR A 60 -4.93 -16.38 -21.70
CA THR A 60 -5.44 -15.30 -20.85
C THR A 60 -6.17 -14.27 -21.71
N ILE A 61 -7.42 -14.00 -21.39
CA ILE A 61 -8.17 -12.88 -21.98
C ILE A 61 -7.98 -11.63 -21.11
N ILE A 62 -7.92 -10.46 -21.74
CA ILE A 62 -7.75 -9.17 -21.05
C ILE A 62 -9.09 -8.45 -21.01
N ASP A 63 -9.49 -7.99 -19.82
CA ASP A 63 -10.67 -7.13 -19.67
C ASP A 63 -10.42 -5.80 -20.40
N PRO A 64 -11.24 -5.44 -21.39
CA PRO A 64 -11.08 -4.20 -22.14
C PRO A 64 -11.26 -2.93 -21.27
N ASN A 65 -11.85 -3.06 -20.08
CA ASN A 65 -12.08 -1.97 -19.14
C ASN A 65 -11.06 -1.91 -18.00
N ILE A 66 -9.94 -2.64 -18.12
CA ILE A 66 -8.91 -2.67 -17.06
C ILE A 66 -8.37 -1.26 -16.79
N LYS A 67 -8.25 -0.95 -15.51
CA LYS A 67 -7.82 0.36 -15.02
C LYS A 67 -6.56 0.23 -14.17
N PRO A 68 -5.71 1.27 -14.12
CA PRO A 68 -4.63 1.32 -13.14
C PRO A 68 -5.17 1.19 -11.72
N TYR A 69 -4.45 0.51 -10.84
CA TYR A 69 -4.86 0.44 -9.44
C TYR A 69 -4.23 1.57 -8.61
N PHE A 70 -4.90 1.92 -7.52
CA PHE A 70 -4.48 3.00 -6.66
C PHE A 70 -4.34 2.53 -5.21
N THR A 71 -3.29 3.01 -4.56
CA THR A 71 -3.13 2.87 -3.11
C THR A 71 -3.28 4.23 -2.45
N SER A 72 -4.24 4.34 -1.55
CA SER A 72 -4.45 5.52 -0.70
C SER A 72 -4.00 5.20 0.72
N SER A 73 -3.10 6.01 1.27
CA SER A 73 -2.57 5.84 2.62
C SER A 73 -2.86 7.08 3.46
N PHE A 74 -3.34 6.86 4.67
CA PHE A 74 -3.54 7.88 5.70
C PHE A 74 -2.83 7.44 6.98
N GLU A 75 -2.10 8.36 7.58
CA GLU A 75 -1.42 8.15 8.86
C GLU A 75 -1.59 9.38 9.75
N VAL A 76 -1.88 9.15 11.02
CA VAL A 76 -1.86 10.18 12.05
C VAL A 76 -1.11 9.64 13.25
N GLY A 77 -0.24 10.48 13.83
CA GLY A 77 0.58 10.06 14.98
C GLY A 77 0.89 11.21 15.93
N THR A 78 1.29 10.85 17.13
CA THR A 78 1.68 11.80 18.17
C THR A 78 2.90 11.30 18.95
N ASP A 79 3.87 12.17 19.15
CA ASP A 79 5.06 11.94 20.01
C ASP A 79 4.91 12.82 21.25
N LEU A 80 4.82 12.18 22.40
CA LEU A 80 4.70 12.81 23.71
C LEU A 80 5.92 12.43 24.57
N ARG A 81 6.51 13.45 25.21
CA ARG A 81 7.63 13.24 26.15
C ARG A 81 7.36 13.95 27.45
N PHE A 82 7.62 13.24 28.52
CA PHE A 82 7.39 13.72 29.87
C PHE A 82 8.67 13.75 30.69
N PHE A 83 8.70 14.61 31.74
CA PHE A 83 9.74 14.66 32.76
C PHE A 83 11.16 14.81 32.19
N GLY A 84 11.36 15.80 31.28
CA GLY A 84 12.65 16.01 30.62
C GLY A 84 13.03 14.84 29.70
N SER A 85 12.08 14.29 28.97
CA SER A 85 12.22 13.15 28.05
C SER A 85 12.58 11.81 28.73
N ARG A 86 12.31 11.68 30.03
CA ARG A 86 12.50 10.41 30.74
C ARG A 86 11.44 9.37 30.37
N LEU A 87 10.25 9.81 30.03
CA LEU A 87 9.16 8.95 29.55
C LEU A 87 8.74 9.43 28.18
N ARG A 88 8.65 8.50 27.23
CA ARG A 88 8.28 8.77 25.84
C ARG A 88 7.14 7.87 25.45
N PHE A 89 6.16 8.44 24.72
CA PHE A 89 5.08 7.74 24.06
C PHE A 89 5.03 8.18 22.61
N ASP A 90 5.15 7.24 21.70
CA ASP A 90 4.84 7.46 20.29
C ASP A 90 3.65 6.56 19.94
N PHE A 91 2.60 7.17 19.45
CA PHE A 91 1.40 6.48 19.02
C PHE A 91 1.10 6.89 17.60
N SER A 92 0.81 5.91 16.74
CA SER A 92 0.32 6.16 15.39
C SER A 92 -0.83 5.24 15.03
N TYR A 93 -1.71 5.78 14.21
CA TYR A 93 -2.76 5.07 13.50
C TYR A 93 -2.53 5.20 12.02
N TYR A 94 -2.57 4.10 11.30
CA TYR A 94 -2.47 4.08 9.86
C TYR A 94 -3.63 3.32 9.22
N ARG A 95 -3.98 3.75 8.01
CA ARG A 95 -4.97 3.09 7.16
C ARG A 95 -4.51 3.18 5.72
N THR A 96 -4.43 2.02 5.07
CA THR A 96 -4.13 1.89 3.65
C THR A 96 -5.30 1.23 2.95
N TYR A 97 -5.69 1.79 1.82
CA TYR A 97 -6.73 1.27 0.95
C TYR A 97 -6.17 1.08 -0.45
N ASP A 98 -6.16 -0.17 -0.91
CA ASP A 98 -5.75 -0.58 -2.25
C ASP A 98 -7.01 -0.82 -3.07
N GLU A 99 -7.20 -0.05 -4.14
CA GLU A 99 -8.40 -0.03 -4.98
C GLU A 99 -8.08 -0.56 -6.37
N GLY A 100 -8.83 -1.58 -6.80
CA GLY A 100 -8.78 -2.11 -8.16
C GLY A 100 -7.50 -2.85 -8.51
N GLN A 101 -6.93 -3.62 -7.59
CA GLN A 101 -5.71 -4.39 -7.85
C GLN A 101 -5.90 -5.34 -9.04
N ILE A 102 -4.96 -5.32 -9.99
CA ILE A 102 -5.04 -6.13 -11.20
C ILE A 102 -4.61 -7.56 -10.86
N GLN A 103 -5.45 -8.51 -11.21
CA GLN A 103 -5.23 -9.93 -10.94
C GLN A 103 -5.77 -10.82 -12.07
N LYS A 104 -5.25 -12.03 -12.15
CA LYS A 104 -5.77 -13.09 -12.99
C LYS A 104 -6.83 -13.87 -12.24
N VAL A 105 -7.93 -14.14 -12.89
CA VAL A 105 -9.06 -14.91 -12.38
C VAL A 105 -9.33 -16.05 -13.32
N ASP A 106 -9.44 -17.27 -12.79
CA ASP A 106 -9.80 -18.46 -13.59
C ASP A 106 -11.22 -18.30 -14.14
N ILE A 107 -11.39 -18.60 -15.41
CA ILE A 107 -12.69 -18.58 -16.10
C ILE A 107 -13.01 -19.93 -16.70
N ASN A 108 -14.27 -20.11 -17.09
CA ASN A 108 -14.70 -21.36 -17.71
C ASN A 108 -14.03 -21.54 -19.08
N GLN A 109 -13.32 -22.65 -19.25
CA GLN A 109 -12.58 -22.99 -20.47
C GLN A 109 -13.46 -23.11 -21.73
N SER A 110 -14.79 -23.19 -21.58
CA SER A 110 -15.68 -23.13 -22.72
C SER A 110 -15.65 -21.80 -23.47
N SER A 111 -15.07 -20.76 -22.85
CA SER A 111 -14.80 -19.48 -23.51
C SER A 111 -13.62 -19.51 -24.48
N GLY A 112 -12.82 -20.58 -24.47
CA GLY A 112 -11.56 -20.69 -25.21
C GLY A 112 -10.34 -20.13 -24.47
N TYR A 113 -10.52 -19.63 -23.25
CA TYR A 113 -9.45 -19.09 -22.38
C TYR A 113 -9.49 -19.80 -21.02
N GLU A 114 -8.36 -19.78 -20.31
CA GLU A 114 -8.22 -20.35 -18.97
C GLU A 114 -8.36 -19.29 -17.88
N GLU A 115 -7.84 -18.09 -18.14
CA GLU A 115 -7.77 -16.99 -17.21
C GLU A 115 -8.26 -15.67 -17.82
N MET A 116 -8.73 -14.78 -16.98
CA MET A 116 -9.05 -13.39 -17.35
C MET A 116 -8.24 -12.43 -16.47
N LEU A 117 -7.55 -11.49 -17.10
CA LEU A 117 -6.88 -10.39 -16.43
C LEU A 117 -7.86 -9.25 -16.25
N THR A 118 -8.18 -8.91 -15.01
CA THR A 118 -9.16 -7.86 -14.67
C THR A 118 -8.79 -7.15 -13.36
N ASN A 119 -9.47 -6.05 -13.07
CA ASN A 119 -9.37 -5.43 -11.75
C ASN A 119 -10.12 -6.31 -10.73
N GLY A 120 -9.41 -6.68 -9.69
CA GLY A 120 -9.90 -7.55 -8.64
C GLY A 120 -10.39 -6.81 -7.41
N ASN A 121 -10.21 -7.45 -6.27
CA ASN A 121 -10.72 -6.98 -5.00
C ASN A 121 -9.98 -5.76 -4.46
N ASP A 122 -10.70 -4.96 -3.70
CA ASP A 122 -10.17 -3.90 -2.90
C ASP A 122 -9.68 -4.45 -1.56
N TYR A 123 -8.55 -3.93 -1.09
CA TYR A 123 -7.97 -4.31 0.19
C TYR A 123 -7.85 -3.11 1.11
N ARG A 124 -8.30 -3.29 2.35
CA ARG A 124 -8.13 -2.31 3.41
C ARG A 124 -7.26 -2.90 4.51
N ARG A 125 -6.22 -2.17 4.85
CA ARG A 125 -5.33 -2.47 5.98
C ARG A 125 -5.35 -1.29 6.92
N GLU A 126 -5.53 -1.55 8.20
CA GLU A 126 -5.46 -0.53 9.23
C GLU A 126 -4.84 -1.10 10.49
N GLY A 127 -4.17 -0.24 11.25
CA GLY A 127 -3.52 -0.68 12.47
C GLY A 127 -3.10 0.48 13.36
N TYR A 128 -2.69 0.11 14.56
CA TYR A 128 -2.17 1.01 15.59
C TYR A 128 -0.76 0.59 15.96
N GLU A 129 0.11 1.56 16.13
CA GLU A 129 1.46 1.35 16.64
C GLU A 129 1.64 2.16 17.91
N LEU A 130 2.17 1.54 18.95
CA LEU A 130 2.47 2.18 20.22
C LEU A 130 3.90 1.85 20.64
N MET A 131 4.71 2.88 20.81
CA MET A 131 6.03 2.75 21.42
C MET A 131 6.08 3.50 22.75
N VAL A 132 6.53 2.80 23.80
CA VAL A 132 6.75 3.36 25.13
C VAL A 132 8.21 3.19 25.51
N GLY A 133 8.87 4.29 25.84
CA GLY A 133 10.24 4.29 26.28
C GLY A 133 10.39 4.99 27.63
N ALA A 134 11.14 4.39 28.56
CA ALA A 134 11.41 4.97 29.86
C ALA A 134 12.92 4.95 30.18
N THR A 135 13.41 6.05 30.74
CA THR A 135 14.79 6.16 31.28
C THR A 135 14.70 6.50 32.77
N PRO A 136 14.53 5.50 33.66
CA PRO A 136 14.27 5.75 35.08
C PRO A 136 15.47 6.37 35.78
N ILE A 137 16.70 6.02 35.40
CA ILE A 137 17.93 6.52 36.02
C ILE A 137 18.84 7.10 34.92
N LYS A 138 19.25 8.35 35.10
CA LYS A 138 20.24 8.99 34.25
C LYS A 138 21.49 9.27 35.11
N THR A 139 22.50 8.42 34.99
CA THR A 139 23.80 8.63 35.60
C THR A 139 24.56 9.71 34.81
N LYS A 140 25.23 10.60 35.51
CA LYS A 140 26.10 11.63 34.90
C LYS A 140 27.38 11.00 34.36
#